data_494dd01f83721b182a67d1e80c6bd807
#
_entry.id   494dd01f83721b182a67d1e80c6bd807
#
_cell.length_a   1.000
_cell.length_b   1.000
_cell.length_c   1.000
_cell.angle_alpha   90.00
_cell.angle_beta   90.00
_cell.angle_gamma   90.00
#
_symmetry.space_group_name_H-M   'P 1'
#
loop_
_entity.id
_entity.type
_entity.pdbx_description
1 polymer ?
#
loop_
_entity_poly.entity_id
_entity_poly.type
_entity_poly.pdbx_seq_one_letter_code
_entity_poly.pdbx_strand_id
1 'polypeptide(L)'
;MEKNELYINIEVNGKIHKIDINHNEEIGDAEFLVDGEAVNAAGSMIFRGSKFKLSVDGVEVIITVMKNGGEYDYNCFVNGISVKNNAPYTVDGMDFPDLVRWEQKRRDGKGKYILVEVLKGVILGCIIFFALFFTEPVAPRIFSSFEKYRALFAAACIALPSIFFALIAAGDYKKNEKIYEKYAEYNK
;
A
#
# COMPACT_ATOMS: atom_id res chain seq x y z
N MET A 1 -32.79 -4.18 8.30
CA MET A 1 -31.48 -3.62 7.98
C MET A 1 -31.74 -2.43 7.06
N GLU A 2 -31.57 -1.19 7.53
CA GLU A 2 -31.59 -0.03 6.64
C GLU A 2 -30.37 -0.16 5.71
N LYS A 3 -30.63 -0.30 4.40
CA LYS A 3 -29.60 -0.11 3.39
C LYS A 3 -29.23 1.38 3.47
N ASN A 4 -28.06 1.69 3.99
CA ASN A 4 -27.47 3.00 3.79
C ASN A 4 -27.21 3.12 2.27
N GLU A 5 -28.11 3.77 1.57
CA GLU A 5 -27.92 4.09 0.16
C GLU A 5 -26.79 5.10 0.06
N LEU A 6 -25.59 4.60 -0.22
CA LEU A 6 -24.45 5.45 -0.50
C LEU A 6 -24.49 5.82 -1.98
N TYR A 7 -24.45 7.11 -2.29
CA TYR A 7 -24.34 7.56 -3.67
C TYR A 7 -23.29 8.66 -3.83
N ILE A 8 -22.73 8.76 -5.01
CA ILE A 8 -21.77 9.80 -5.42
C ILE A 8 -22.27 10.42 -6.72
N ASN A 9 -22.35 11.74 -6.76
CA ASN A 9 -22.59 12.46 -8.01
C ASN A 9 -21.26 12.78 -8.68
N ILE A 10 -21.15 12.48 -9.96
CA ILE A 10 -19.99 12.79 -10.78
C ILE A 10 -20.40 13.58 -12.01
N GLU A 11 -19.52 14.43 -12.52
CA GLU A 11 -19.69 15.09 -13.81
C GLU A 11 -18.80 14.42 -14.86
N VAL A 12 -19.40 13.95 -15.95
CA VAL A 12 -18.73 13.32 -17.08
C VAL A 12 -19.25 13.96 -18.36
N ASN A 13 -18.37 14.48 -19.20
CA ASN A 13 -18.74 15.12 -20.48
C ASN A 13 -19.80 16.24 -20.33
N GLY A 14 -19.78 16.99 -19.21
CA GLY A 14 -20.76 18.06 -18.93
C GLY A 14 -22.12 17.57 -18.46
N LYS A 15 -22.27 16.28 -18.15
CA LYS A 15 -23.50 15.65 -17.66
C LYS A 15 -23.27 15.10 -16.26
N ILE A 16 -24.23 15.32 -15.38
CA ILE A 16 -24.19 14.80 -14.01
C ILE A 16 -24.76 13.38 -14.01
N HIS A 17 -24.00 12.43 -13.48
CA HIS A 17 -24.39 11.05 -13.25
C HIS A 17 -24.43 10.74 -11.76
N LYS A 18 -25.44 9.99 -11.33
CA LYS A 18 -25.54 9.44 -9.97
C LYS A 18 -25.01 8.01 -9.96
N ILE A 19 -23.99 7.73 -9.14
CA ILE A 19 -23.50 6.38 -8.90
C ILE A 19 -24.00 5.92 -7.54
N ASP A 20 -24.91 4.95 -7.52
CA ASP A 20 -25.31 4.28 -6.29
C ASP A 20 -24.35 3.10 -6.02
N ILE A 21 -23.87 2.98 -4.78
CA ILE A 21 -22.89 1.98 -4.35
C ILE A 21 -23.56 1.04 -3.33
N ASN A 22 -23.71 -0.21 -3.69
CA ASN A 22 -24.21 -1.27 -2.83
C ASN A 22 -23.04 -2.15 -2.38
N HIS A 23 -22.35 -1.74 -1.32
CA HIS A 23 -21.16 -2.41 -0.79
C HIS A 23 -21.55 -3.53 0.16
N ASN A 24 -21.03 -4.75 -0.10
CA ASN A 24 -21.13 -5.88 0.81
C ASN A 24 -19.89 -5.93 1.70
N GLU A 25 -20.04 -5.52 2.95
CA GLU A 25 -18.94 -5.44 3.92
C GLU A 25 -18.34 -6.79 4.29
N GLU A 26 -19.11 -7.90 4.18
CA GLU A 26 -18.65 -9.23 4.57
C GLU A 26 -17.64 -9.81 3.59
N ILE A 27 -17.87 -9.59 2.29
CA ILE A 27 -17.03 -10.13 1.22
C ILE A 27 -16.13 -9.09 0.57
N GLY A 28 -16.33 -7.80 0.89
CA GLY A 28 -15.54 -6.69 0.33
C GLY A 28 -15.84 -6.43 -1.15
N ASP A 29 -17.00 -6.87 -1.66
CA ASP A 29 -17.47 -6.65 -3.01
C ASP A 29 -18.51 -5.54 -3.06
N ALA A 30 -18.71 -4.94 -4.24
CA ALA A 30 -19.68 -3.88 -4.41
C ALA A 30 -20.36 -3.97 -5.78
N GLU A 31 -21.67 -3.69 -5.79
CA GLU A 31 -22.45 -3.49 -7.00
C GLU A 31 -22.65 -1.98 -7.22
N PHE A 32 -22.64 -1.57 -8.48
CA PHE A 32 -22.76 -0.17 -8.87
C PHE A 32 -23.93 0.02 -9.83
N LEU A 33 -24.72 1.05 -9.57
CA LEU A 33 -25.74 1.52 -10.53
C LEU A 33 -25.36 2.94 -10.95
N VAL A 34 -25.34 3.19 -12.23
CA VAL A 34 -25.17 4.54 -12.80
C VAL A 34 -26.52 4.98 -13.35
N ASP A 35 -27.07 6.05 -12.81
CA ASP A 35 -28.41 6.57 -13.13
C ASP A 35 -29.52 5.50 -13.00
N GLY A 36 -29.34 4.56 -12.06
CA GLY A 36 -30.27 3.46 -11.81
C GLY A 36 -30.03 2.20 -12.66
N GLU A 37 -29.11 2.21 -13.60
CA GLU A 37 -28.74 1.05 -14.41
C GLU A 37 -27.50 0.34 -13.86
N ALA A 38 -27.56 -0.99 -13.74
CA ALA A 38 -26.44 -1.78 -13.22
C ALA A 38 -25.26 -1.75 -14.22
N VAL A 39 -24.08 -1.47 -13.72
CA VAL A 39 -22.83 -1.43 -14.50
C VAL A 39 -21.83 -2.45 -14.01
N ASN A 40 -21.09 -3.05 -14.96
CA ASN A 40 -20.00 -3.94 -14.62
C ASN A 40 -18.80 -3.14 -14.12
N ALA A 41 -18.27 -3.52 -12.95
CA ALA A 41 -17.06 -2.95 -12.39
C ALA A 41 -15.99 -4.03 -12.24
N ALA A 42 -14.75 -3.73 -12.68
CA ALA A 42 -13.61 -4.62 -12.44
C ALA A 42 -13.05 -4.34 -11.05
N GLY A 43 -13.28 -5.26 -10.11
CA GLY A 43 -12.80 -5.17 -8.73
C GLY A 43 -11.37 -5.71 -8.57
N SER A 44 -10.59 -5.10 -7.66
CA SER A 44 -9.30 -5.62 -7.20
C SER A 44 -9.05 -5.24 -5.76
N MET A 45 -8.41 -6.14 -4.99
CA MET A 45 -8.02 -5.85 -3.62
C MET A 45 -6.90 -4.81 -3.58
N ILE A 46 -6.98 -3.88 -2.63
CA ILE A 46 -5.96 -2.88 -2.33
C ILE A 46 -5.66 -2.88 -0.83
N PHE A 47 -4.74 -2.03 -0.39
CA PHE A 47 -4.46 -1.88 1.03
C PHE A 47 -5.72 -1.47 1.81
N ARG A 48 -6.17 -2.35 2.72
CA ARG A 48 -7.36 -2.19 3.58
C ARG A 48 -8.68 -1.96 2.82
N GLY A 49 -8.85 -2.53 1.64
CA GLY A 49 -10.10 -2.36 0.93
C GLY A 49 -10.07 -2.90 -0.49
N SER A 50 -10.94 -2.34 -1.30
CA SER A 50 -11.12 -2.70 -2.70
C SER A 50 -11.09 -1.48 -3.61
N LYS A 51 -10.62 -1.69 -4.83
CA LYS A 51 -10.66 -0.72 -5.93
C LYS A 51 -11.53 -1.27 -7.03
N PHE A 52 -12.43 -0.48 -7.53
CA PHE A 52 -13.33 -0.80 -8.63
C PHE A 52 -13.12 0.17 -9.78
N LYS A 53 -13.03 -0.37 -10.99
CA LYS A 53 -12.97 0.40 -12.22
C LYS A 53 -14.23 0.17 -13.00
N LEU A 54 -14.90 1.24 -13.39
CA LEU A 54 -16.09 1.23 -14.24
C LEU A 54 -15.94 2.29 -15.33
N SER A 55 -16.77 2.19 -16.36
CA SER A 55 -16.83 3.18 -17.44
C SER A 55 -18.19 3.87 -17.44
N VAL A 56 -18.18 5.20 -17.41
CA VAL A 56 -19.39 6.04 -17.51
C VAL A 56 -19.24 6.92 -18.74
N ASP A 57 -20.11 6.78 -19.72
CA ASP A 57 -20.07 7.51 -21.00
C ASP A 57 -18.65 7.44 -21.68
N GLY A 58 -17.99 6.26 -21.60
CA GLY A 58 -16.65 6.04 -22.15
C GLY A 58 -15.49 6.58 -21.30
N VAL A 59 -15.77 7.20 -20.16
CA VAL A 59 -14.77 7.74 -19.24
C VAL A 59 -14.47 6.76 -18.11
N GLU A 60 -13.17 6.55 -17.79
CA GLU A 60 -12.78 5.69 -16.66
C GLU A 60 -13.15 6.39 -15.34
N VAL A 61 -13.87 5.65 -14.50
CA VAL A 61 -14.17 6.01 -13.12
C VAL A 61 -13.56 4.97 -12.19
N ILE A 62 -12.77 5.42 -11.23
CA ILE A 62 -12.18 4.56 -10.20
C ILE A 62 -12.86 4.87 -8.87
N ILE A 63 -13.41 3.85 -8.22
CA ILE A 63 -13.97 3.94 -6.87
C ILE A 63 -13.09 3.11 -5.95
N THR A 64 -12.62 3.72 -4.85
CA THR A 64 -11.92 3.00 -3.79
C THR A 64 -12.79 2.95 -2.54
N VAL A 65 -12.92 1.77 -1.98
CA VAL A 65 -13.63 1.50 -0.73
C VAL A 65 -12.58 1.05 0.29
N MET A 66 -12.26 1.90 1.26
CA MET A 66 -11.15 1.66 2.20
C MET A 66 -11.66 1.63 3.64
N LYS A 67 -11.24 0.65 4.43
CA LYS A 67 -11.59 0.54 5.84
C LYS A 67 -10.67 1.40 6.69
N ASN A 68 -11.26 2.36 7.42
CA ASN A 68 -10.54 3.26 8.31
C ASN A 68 -11.20 3.24 9.70
N GLY A 69 -10.51 2.64 10.69
CA GLY A 69 -10.96 2.62 12.09
C GLY A 69 -12.28 1.89 12.38
N GLY A 70 -12.85 1.16 11.43
CA GLY A 70 -14.15 0.48 11.58
C GLY A 70 -15.21 1.01 10.62
N GLU A 71 -15.00 2.18 10.02
CA GLU A 71 -15.85 2.78 9.01
C GLU A 71 -15.23 2.60 7.63
N TYR A 72 -16.09 2.66 6.58
CA TYR A 72 -15.65 2.62 5.20
C TYR A 72 -15.59 4.04 4.63
N ASP A 73 -14.45 4.39 4.02
CA ASP A 73 -14.23 5.63 3.29
C ASP A 73 -14.30 5.34 1.78
N TYR A 74 -15.14 6.10 1.09
CA TYR A 74 -15.39 5.95 -0.34
C TYR A 74 -14.80 7.15 -1.08
N ASN A 75 -13.91 6.88 -2.01
CA ASN A 75 -13.31 7.92 -2.84
C ASN A 75 -13.55 7.59 -4.31
N CYS A 76 -13.93 8.61 -5.08
CA CYS A 76 -14.23 8.50 -6.49
C CYS A 76 -13.29 9.38 -7.31
N PHE A 77 -12.76 8.82 -8.39
CA PHE A 77 -11.85 9.50 -9.32
C PHE A 77 -12.40 9.37 -10.74
N VAL A 78 -12.60 10.48 -11.41
CA VAL A 78 -13.01 10.57 -12.81
C VAL A 78 -11.79 10.96 -13.65
N ASN A 79 -11.42 10.17 -14.65
CA ASN A 79 -10.16 10.37 -15.40
C ASN A 79 -8.93 10.50 -14.48
N GLY A 80 -8.91 9.76 -13.38
CA GLY A 80 -7.81 9.80 -12.42
C GLY A 80 -7.77 11.05 -11.53
N ILE A 81 -8.82 11.87 -11.51
CA ILE A 81 -8.93 13.07 -10.64
C ILE A 81 -10.05 12.85 -9.62
N SER A 82 -9.77 13.10 -8.36
CA SER A 82 -10.72 12.97 -7.25
C SER A 82 -11.88 13.99 -7.39
N VAL A 83 -13.10 13.49 -7.29
CA VAL A 83 -14.32 14.34 -7.27
C VAL A 83 -14.37 15.20 -6.01
N LYS A 84 -13.76 14.78 -4.92
CA LYS A 84 -13.85 15.43 -3.61
C LYS A 84 -12.93 16.65 -3.48
N ASN A 85 -11.68 16.54 -3.99
CA ASN A 85 -10.63 17.54 -3.72
C ASN A 85 -9.73 17.81 -4.92
N ASN A 86 -10.09 17.36 -6.11
CA ASN A 86 -9.31 17.48 -7.35
C ASN A 86 -7.88 16.87 -7.28
N ALA A 87 -7.60 16.04 -6.27
CA ALA A 87 -6.32 15.35 -6.17
C ALA A 87 -6.20 14.27 -7.26
N PRO A 88 -5.02 14.10 -7.89
CA PRO A 88 -4.82 13.00 -8.82
C PRO A 88 -4.80 11.65 -8.09
N TYR A 89 -5.31 10.60 -8.77
CA TYR A 89 -5.26 9.22 -8.28
C TYR A 89 -3.81 8.72 -8.10
N THR A 90 -2.92 9.17 -8.99
CA THR A 90 -1.49 8.80 -8.96
C THR A 90 -0.63 10.05 -8.89
N VAL A 91 0.29 10.11 -7.92
CA VAL A 91 1.28 11.18 -7.78
C VAL A 91 2.68 10.57 -7.86
N ASP A 92 3.49 11.00 -8.85
CA ASP A 92 4.86 10.53 -9.07
C ASP A 92 5.00 8.99 -9.02
N GLY A 93 4.00 8.26 -9.54
CA GLY A 93 3.97 6.79 -9.61
C GLY A 93 3.48 6.09 -8.33
N MET A 94 2.98 6.83 -7.35
CA MET A 94 2.34 6.28 -6.15
C MET A 94 0.82 6.46 -6.26
N ASP A 95 0.06 5.36 -6.26
CA ASP A 95 -1.39 5.39 -6.33
C ASP A 95 -2.02 5.80 -5.00
N PHE A 96 -3.25 6.31 -5.05
CA PHE A 96 -4.00 6.79 -3.88
C PHE A 96 -4.00 5.81 -2.69
N PRO A 97 -4.23 4.49 -2.85
CA PRO A 97 -4.15 3.55 -1.73
C PRO A 97 -2.77 3.47 -1.06
N ASP A 98 -1.71 3.61 -1.86
CA ASP A 98 -0.34 3.62 -1.34
C ASP A 98 0.00 4.94 -0.64
N LEU A 99 -0.57 6.07 -1.10
CA LEU A 99 -0.49 7.36 -0.41
C LEU A 99 -1.16 7.30 0.97
N VAL A 100 -2.35 6.71 1.07
CA VAL A 100 -3.05 6.49 2.35
C VAL A 100 -2.25 5.55 3.26
N ARG A 101 -1.70 4.48 2.70
CA ARG A 101 -0.79 3.57 3.42
C ARG A 101 0.45 4.28 3.93
N TRP A 102 1.02 5.17 3.10
CA TRP A 102 2.18 5.96 3.49
C TRP A 102 1.84 6.93 4.61
N GLU A 103 0.70 7.60 4.55
CA GLU A 103 0.23 8.49 5.61
C GLU A 103 0.17 7.80 6.97
N GLN A 104 -0.31 6.55 7.04
CA GLN A 104 -0.30 5.79 8.28
C GLN A 104 1.11 5.49 8.79
N LYS A 105 2.03 5.08 7.88
CA LYS A 105 3.42 4.80 8.24
C LYS A 105 4.16 6.05 8.74
N ARG A 106 3.90 7.21 8.13
CA ARG A 106 4.54 8.46 8.56
C ARG A 106 4.04 8.94 9.93
N ARG A 107 2.77 8.69 10.29
CA ARG A 107 2.22 8.98 11.63
C ARG A 107 2.97 8.20 12.71
N ASP A 108 3.41 7.00 12.44
CA ASP A 108 4.23 6.19 13.35
C ASP A 108 5.67 6.72 13.51
N GLY A 109 6.10 7.59 12.62
CA GLY A 109 7.40 8.24 12.64
C GLY A 109 8.52 7.47 11.93
N LYS A 110 9.49 8.26 11.42
CA LYS A 110 10.64 7.74 10.65
C LYS A 110 11.44 6.67 11.40
N GLY A 111 11.64 6.86 12.70
CA GLY A 111 12.42 5.92 13.52
C GLY A 111 11.78 4.54 13.57
N LYS A 112 10.46 4.46 13.80
CA LYS A 112 9.72 3.19 13.80
C LYS A 112 9.73 2.53 12.42
N TYR A 113 9.56 3.31 11.35
CA TYR A 113 9.64 2.79 9.99
C TYR A 113 10.99 2.11 9.71
N ILE A 114 12.11 2.80 10.00
CA ILE A 114 13.47 2.26 9.81
C ILE A 114 13.68 1.03 10.70
N LEU A 115 13.24 1.06 11.96
CA LEU A 115 13.40 -0.07 12.89
C LEU A 115 12.72 -1.34 12.36
N VAL A 116 11.51 -1.23 11.80
CA VAL A 116 10.81 -2.38 11.22
C VAL A 116 11.60 -3.00 10.06
N GLU A 117 12.19 -2.17 9.20
CA GLU A 117 13.00 -2.66 8.08
C GLU A 117 14.32 -3.27 8.56
N VAL A 118 14.97 -2.70 9.58
CA VAL A 118 16.15 -3.30 10.24
C VAL A 118 15.84 -4.68 10.80
N LEU A 119 14.68 -4.84 11.46
CA LEU A 119 14.25 -6.15 11.97
C LEU A 119 14.09 -7.21 10.87
N LYS A 120 13.60 -6.82 9.69
CA LYS A 120 13.59 -7.73 8.51
C LYS A 120 15.00 -8.14 8.11
N GLY A 121 15.95 -7.21 8.14
CA GLY A 121 17.36 -7.48 7.89
C GLY A 121 17.96 -8.46 8.91
N VAL A 122 17.62 -8.30 10.20
CA VAL A 122 18.03 -9.24 11.27
C VAL A 122 17.49 -10.64 11.01
N ILE A 123 16.19 -10.74 10.70
CA ILE A 123 15.53 -12.04 10.41
C ILE A 123 16.21 -12.72 9.21
N LEU A 124 16.41 -11.97 8.12
CA LEU A 124 17.09 -12.48 6.93
C LEU A 124 18.51 -12.95 7.26
N GLY A 125 19.26 -12.15 8.03
CA GLY A 125 20.60 -12.50 8.48
C GLY A 125 20.65 -13.76 9.32
N CYS A 126 19.69 -13.96 10.23
CA CYS A 126 19.55 -15.20 10.99
C CYS A 126 19.26 -16.40 10.07
N ILE A 127 18.36 -16.26 9.09
CA ILE A 127 18.04 -17.32 8.12
C ILE A 127 19.30 -17.72 7.34
N ILE A 128 20.06 -16.73 6.84
CA ILE A 128 21.31 -16.97 6.10
C ILE A 128 22.33 -17.69 6.99
N PHE A 129 22.51 -17.21 8.23
CA PHE A 129 23.43 -17.82 9.18
C PHE A 129 23.04 -19.27 9.45
N PHE A 130 21.77 -19.56 9.76
CA PHE A 130 21.30 -20.91 10.01
C PHE A 130 21.44 -21.81 8.77
N ALA A 131 21.09 -21.31 7.58
CA ALA A 131 21.24 -22.06 6.33
C ALA A 131 22.71 -22.46 6.09
N LEU A 132 23.66 -21.55 6.30
CA LEU A 132 25.08 -21.82 6.13
C LEU A 132 25.63 -22.75 7.23
N PHE A 133 25.06 -22.67 8.43
CA PHE A 133 25.54 -23.42 9.59
C PHE A 133 25.07 -24.88 9.62
N PHE A 134 23.82 -25.14 9.17
CA PHE A 134 23.19 -26.45 9.25
C PHE A 134 23.19 -27.24 7.94
N THR A 135 23.63 -26.66 6.82
CA THR A 135 23.81 -27.43 5.57
C THR A 135 25.15 -28.17 5.60
N GLU A 136 25.08 -29.47 5.83
CA GLU A 136 26.22 -30.37 6.00
C GLU A 136 27.36 -30.28 4.95
N PRO A 137 27.14 -30.02 3.66
CA PRO A 137 28.27 -29.97 2.72
C PRO A 137 29.14 -28.71 2.83
N VAL A 138 28.61 -27.61 3.37
CA VAL A 138 29.32 -26.31 3.40
C VAL A 138 29.92 -26.01 4.78
N ALA A 139 29.22 -26.39 5.84
CA ALA A 139 29.62 -26.08 7.22
C ALA A 139 31.00 -26.62 7.63
N PRO A 140 31.38 -27.88 7.41
CA PRO A 140 32.69 -28.39 7.87
C PRO A 140 33.87 -27.71 7.18
N ARG A 141 33.75 -27.38 5.90
CA ARG A 141 34.87 -26.77 5.14
C ARG A 141 35.07 -25.30 5.48
N ILE A 142 34.00 -24.56 5.76
CA ILE A 142 34.08 -23.13 6.13
C ILE A 142 34.49 -23.01 7.60
N PHE A 143 33.97 -23.86 8.49
CA PHE A 143 34.13 -23.68 9.94
C PHE A 143 35.35 -24.34 10.53
N SER A 144 35.93 -25.40 9.94
CA SER A 144 37.17 -25.97 10.42
C SER A 144 38.37 -25.00 10.35
N SER A 145 38.35 -24.11 9.35
CA SER A 145 39.36 -23.06 9.19
C SER A 145 39.05 -21.76 9.92
N PHE A 146 37.78 -21.55 10.33
CA PHE A 146 37.31 -20.29 10.90
C PHE A 146 36.69 -20.40 12.31
N GLU A 147 36.96 -21.48 13.03
CA GLU A 147 36.43 -21.67 14.39
C GLU A 147 36.71 -20.48 15.31
N LYS A 148 37.89 -19.89 15.17
CA LYS A 148 38.35 -18.69 15.88
C LYS A 148 37.49 -17.44 15.54
N TYR A 149 36.91 -17.38 14.35
CA TYR A 149 36.13 -16.21 13.85
C TYR A 149 34.63 -16.44 13.77
N ARG A 150 34.14 -17.55 14.33
CA ARG A 150 32.74 -17.97 14.23
C ARG A 150 31.77 -16.90 14.72
N ALA A 151 32.08 -16.25 15.84
CA ALA A 151 31.26 -15.18 16.39
C ALA A 151 31.25 -13.92 15.50
N LEU A 152 32.41 -13.59 14.91
CA LEU A 152 32.52 -12.46 13.99
C LEU A 152 31.75 -12.69 12.70
N PHE A 153 31.81 -13.93 12.18
CA PHE A 153 31.06 -14.32 10.99
C PHE A 153 29.55 -14.27 11.23
N ALA A 154 29.08 -14.79 12.38
CA ALA A 154 27.67 -14.69 12.77
C ALA A 154 27.20 -13.23 12.88
N ALA A 155 28.01 -12.39 13.53
CA ALA A 155 27.74 -10.97 13.64
C ALA A 155 27.66 -10.28 12.26
N ALA A 156 28.55 -10.61 11.34
CA ALA A 156 28.56 -10.07 9.98
C ALA A 156 27.31 -10.50 9.18
N CYS A 157 26.91 -11.78 9.28
CA CYS A 157 25.70 -12.28 8.63
C CYS A 157 24.42 -11.53 9.05
N ILE A 158 24.37 -11.04 10.29
CA ILE A 158 23.22 -10.29 10.82
C ILE A 158 23.38 -8.79 10.53
N ALA A 159 24.56 -8.24 10.77
CA ALA A 159 24.79 -6.79 10.68
C ALA A 159 24.69 -6.27 9.24
N LEU A 160 25.27 -6.97 8.26
CA LEU A 160 25.28 -6.51 6.87
C LEU A 160 23.88 -6.38 6.27
N PRO A 161 22.98 -7.38 6.33
CA PRO A 161 21.61 -7.21 5.88
C PRO A 161 20.87 -6.11 6.64
N SER A 162 21.07 -6.00 7.96
CA SER A 162 20.42 -4.99 8.79
C SER A 162 20.79 -3.56 8.37
N ILE A 163 22.08 -3.30 8.13
CA ILE A 163 22.58 -2.02 7.65
C ILE A 163 22.02 -1.74 6.23
N PHE A 164 22.04 -2.73 5.36
CA PHE A 164 21.51 -2.60 4.00
C PHE A 164 20.04 -2.20 4.01
N PHE A 165 19.19 -2.89 4.78
CA PHE A 165 17.77 -2.57 4.92
C PHE A 165 17.56 -1.18 5.55
N ALA A 166 18.39 -0.78 6.52
CA ALA A 166 18.33 0.56 7.11
C ALA A 166 18.59 1.68 6.09
N LEU A 167 19.58 1.49 5.21
CA LEU A 167 19.95 2.45 4.19
C LEU A 167 18.84 2.57 3.13
N ILE A 168 18.30 1.44 2.65
CA ILE A 168 17.17 1.43 1.72
C ILE A 168 15.96 2.15 2.36
N ALA A 169 15.60 1.77 3.59
CA ALA A 169 14.47 2.36 4.29
C ALA A 169 14.59 3.87 4.47
N ALA A 170 15.80 4.36 4.75
CA ALA A 170 16.04 5.80 4.88
C ALA A 170 15.84 6.53 3.53
N GLY A 171 16.26 5.92 2.42
CA GLY A 171 16.05 6.43 1.07
C GLY A 171 14.58 6.42 0.67
N ASP A 172 13.90 5.30 0.88
CA ASP A 172 12.47 5.13 0.58
C ASP A 172 11.61 6.08 1.41
N TYR A 173 11.94 6.26 2.69
CA TYR A 173 11.25 7.23 3.54
C TYR A 173 11.31 8.63 2.95
N LYS A 174 12.52 9.08 2.56
CA LYS A 174 12.71 10.43 2.00
C LYS A 174 11.99 10.60 0.66
N LYS A 175 12.00 9.56 -0.19
CA LYS A 175 11.30 9.57 -1.48
C LYS A 175 9.79 9.67 -1.29
N ASN A 176 9.23 8.79 -0.47
CA ASN A 176 7.79 8.71 -0.26
C ASN A 176 7.25 9.96 0.47
N GLU A 177 8.03 10.56 1.37
CA GLU A 177 7.67 11.81 2.02
C GLU A 177 7.51 12.95 1.01
N LYS A 178 8.43 13.09 0.06
CA LYS A 178 8.32 14.09 -1.01
C LYS A 178 7.08 13.90 -1.90
N ILE A 179 6.75 12.64 -2.22
CA ILE A 179 5.55 12.32 -3.01
C ILE A 179 4.30 12.69 -2.22
N TYR A 180 4.26 12.33 -0.93
CA TYR A 180 3.14 12.63 -0.06
C TYR A 180 2.96 14.14 0.18
N GLU A 181 4.04 14.91 0.31
CA GLU A 181 3.98 16.37 0.43
C GLU A 181 3.29 17.00 -0.78
N LYS A 182 3.60 16.55 -2.00
CA LYS A 182 2.90 16.99 -3.22
C LYS A 182 1.41 16.63 -3.18
N TYR A 183 1.08 15.40 -2.75
CA TYR A 183 -0.32 14.99 -2.61
C TYR A 183 -1.07 15.83 -1.58
N ALA A 184 -0.42 16.16 -0.46
CA ALA A 184 -1.02 16.94 0.62
C ALA A 184 -1.36 18.38 0.21
N GLU A 185 -0.75 18.91 -0.86
CA GLU A 185 -1.07 20.24 -1.40
C GLU A 185 -2.50 20.29 -1.98
N TYR A 186 -3.02 19.18 -2.47
CA TYR A 186 -4.41 19.08 -2.98
C TYR A 186 -5.47 19.05 -1.86
N ASN A 187 -5.05 18.86 -0.59
CA ASN A 187 -5.94 18.79 0.56
C ASN A 187 -5.92 20.07 1.41
N LYS A 188 -5.28 21.13 0.93
CA LYS A 188 -5.27 22.44 1.59
C LYS A 188 -6.37 23.33 1.03
#